data_d5948ec03e1c35aa4570227de8d1dd49
#
_entry.id   d5948ec03e1c35aa4570227de8d1dd49
#
_cell.length_a   1.000
_cell.length_b   1.000
_cell.length_c   1.000
_cell.angle_alpha   90.00
_cell.angle_beta   90.00
_cell.angle_gamma   90.00
#
_symmetry.space_group_name_H-M   'P 1'
#
loop_
_entity.id
_entity.type
_entity.pdbx_description
1 polymer ?
#
loop_
_entity_poly.entity_id
_entity_poly.type
_entity_poly.pdbx_seq_one_letter_code
_entity_poly.pdbx_strand_id
1 'polypeptide(L)'
;MKKAHVLFFDLDGTLLDTVADLGAAVNTILKKYNYPTHELSEYVNFIGQGSMYLIRKASGEKDEEKIKILYKEYLANLLDNLYNRTNSYPYIASALEKFSISGYELFVFTNKPQKAAENLMKYFFKNVKFKTVIGQGEKKFPPKPDPTGLLETLKEYEIDPQDVIYFGDSNYDMLVAKKCNIPYRIGCLYGYQNEELLIEGGATDIIPSGRYFFKIVNKYGFSKSISISILFNLLELFLIGIFIFMALTSSKSNISYILYALAFLTGGYVLVTDALTFTDVHFLEPNLLFCFTSVFISSALYIYLFSNAFFNFSWNAVNIIFFLCSIIFTIIFILSFYALVKNGINDIARAKKRKENLNKSVNKL
;
A
#
# COMPACT_ATOMS: atom_id res chain seq x y z
N MET A 1 -2.73 -18.81 15.54
CA MET A 1 -1.47 -18.17 15.18
C MET A 1 -1.54 -16.73 15.62
N LYS A 2 -0.47 -16.23 16.28
CA LYS A 2 -0.36 -14.81 16.63
C LYS A 2 -0.28 -14.01 15.33
N LYS A 3 -1.02 -12.93 15.20
CA LYS A 3 -1.05 -12.14 13.96
C LYS A 3 0.00 -11.04 14.04
N ALA A 4 0.80 -10.88 13.00
CA ALA A 4 1.84 -9.88 12.91
C ALA A 4 1.28 -8.45 13.03
N HIS A 5 1.98 -7.61 13.79
CA HIS A 5 1.61 -6.20 13.96
C HIS A 5 2.77 -5.23 13.71
N VAL A 6 3.93 -5.76 13.37
CA VAL A 6 5.15 -5.01 13.06
C VAL A 6 5.50 -5.18 11.59
N LEU A 7 5.73 -4.08 10.88
CA LEU A 7 6.06 -4.07 9.46
C LEU A 7 7.45 -3.46 9.28
N PHE A 8 8.38 -4.24 8.72
CA PHE A 8 9.69 -3.77 8.28
C PHE A 8 9.71 -3.60 6.77
N PHE A 9 10.34 -2.53 6.32
CA PHE A 9 10.47 -2.22 4.91
C PHE A 9 11.93 -1.91 4.57
N ASP A 10 12.42 -2.41 3.44
CA ASP A 10 13.55 -1.75 2.80
C ASP A 10 13.08 -0.43 2.16
N LEU A 11 14.02 0.38 1.71
CA LEU A 11 13.76 1.70 1.14
C LEU A 11 13.90 1.71 -0.39
N ASP A 12 15.15 1.52 -0.87
CA ASP A 12 15.50 1.62 -2.29
C ASP A 12 14.94 0.42 -3.07
N GLY A 13 14.04 0.63 -4.04
CA GLY A 13 13.37 -0.45 -4.77
C GLY A 13 12.10 -1.00 -4.07
N THR A 14 11.88 -0.68 -2.81
CA THR A 14 10.73 -1.15 -2.02
C THR A 14 9.71 -0.04 -1.77
N LEU A 15 10.09 1.03 -1.09
CA LEU A 15 9.24 2.19 -0.84
C LEU A 15 9.42 3.28 -1.90
N LEU A 16 10.65 3.49 -2.35
CA LEU A 16 11.04 4.53 -3.29
C LEU A 16 11.81 3.95 -4.48
N ASP A 17 11.54 4.47 -5.68
CA ASP A 17 12.39 4.29 -6.85
C ASP A 17 13.47 5.37 -6.84
N THR A 18 14.66 4.99 -6.42
CA THR A 18 15.80 5.90 -6.19
C THR A 18 16.93 5.74 -7.20
N VAL A 19 16.84 4.74 -8.10
CA VAL A 19 17.95 4.36 -9.00
C VAL A 19 18.48 5.52 -9.83
N ALA A 20 17.59 6.41 -10.29
CA ALA A 20 17.96 7.52 -11.15
C ALA A 20 18.83 8.57 -10.42
N ASP A 21 18.52 8.91 -9.18
CA ASP A 21 19.32 9.85 -8.37
C ASP A 21 20.61 9.21 -7.88
N LEU A 22 20.57 7.94 -7.48
CA LEU A 22 21.76 7.17 -7.11
C LEU A 22 22.75 7.09 -8.27
N GLY A 23 22.29 6.68 -9.46
CA GLY A 23 23.12 6.58 -10.66
C GLY A 23 23.69 7.92 -11.10
N ALA A 24 22.90 8.99 -11.05
CA ALA A 24 23.35 10.34 -11.39
C ALA A 24 24.44 10.84 -10.42
N ALA A 25 24.26 10.60 -9.11
CA ALA A 25 25.26 10.97 -8.12
C ALA A 25 26.57 10.20 -8.32
N VAL A 26 26.52 8.90 -8.60
CA VAL A 26 27.70 8.09 -8.88
C VAL A 26 28.38 8.56 -10.17
N ASN A 27 27.64 8.74 -11.27
CA ASN A 27 28.20 9.22 -12.55
C ASN A 27 28.87 10.58 -12.43
N THR A 28 28.35 11.47 -11.60
CA THR A 28 29.00 12.77 -11.32
C THR A 28 30.39 12.58 -10.75
N ILE A 29 30.56 11.66 -9.82
CA ILE A 29 31.85 11.38 -9.18
C ILE A 29 32.79 10.61 -10.12
N LEU A 30 32.28 9.60 -10.83
CA LEU A 30 33.04 8.86 -11.82
C LEU A 30 33.63 9.80 -12.87
N LYS A 31 32.83 10.72 -13.40
CA LYS A 31 33.28 11.73 -14.38
C LYS A 31 34.35 12.66 -13.79
N LYS A 32 34.16 13.12 -12.55
CA LYS A 32 35.13 14.00 -11.87
C LYS A 32 36.52 13.36 -11.72
N TYR A 33 36.56 12.03 -11.49
CA TYR A 33 37.80 11.28 -11.30
C TYR A 33 38.23 10.50 -12.54
N ASN A 34 37.68 10.80 -13.72
CA ASN A 34 38.01 10.19 -15.01
C ASN A 34 37.79 8.66 -15.05
N TYR A 35 36.80 8.14 -14.31
CA TYR A 35 36.30 6.77 -14.46
C TYR A 35 35.19 6.72 -15.52
N PRO A 36 35.00 5.56 -16.18
CA PRO A 36 33.87 5.36 -17.07
C PRO A 36 32.54 5.56 -16.34
N THR A 37 31.60 6.22 -17.00
CA THR A 37 30.22 6.35 -16.51
C THR A 37 29.35 5.21 -17.02
N HIS A 38 28.21 4.98 -16.37
CA HIS A 38 27.29 3.89 -16.69
C HIS A 38 25.92 4.46 -17.08
N GLU A 39 25.16 3.68 -17.87
CA GLU A 39 23.75 3.95 -18.09
C GLU A 39 22.95 3.72 -16.80
N LEU A 40 21.87 4.50 -16.61
CA LEU A 40 21.07 4.40 -15.38
C LEU A 40 20.48 3.01 -15.15
N SER A 41 20.19 2.27 -16.21
CA SER A 41 19.71 0.88 -16.15
C SER A 41 20.71 -0.11 -15.58
N GLU A 42 22.01 0.16 -15.70
CA GLU A 42 23.06 -0.72 -15.17
C GLU A 42 23.16 -0.64 -13.64
N TYR A 43 22.76 0.52 -13.07
CA TYR A 43 22.83 0.72 -11.62
C TYR A 43 21.89 -0.19 -10.84
N VAL A 44 20.83 -0.71 -11.45
CA VAL A 44 19.97 -1.74 -10.84
C VAL A 44 20.80 -2.94 -10.36
N ASN A 45 21.87 -3.30 -11.08
CA ASN A 45 22.76 -4.41 -10.73
C ASN A 45 23.82 -4.07 -9.68
N PHE A 46 23.98 -2.78 -9.37
CA PHE A 46 25.00 -2.30 -8.40
C PHE A 46 24.39 -1.95 -7.03
N ILE A 47 23.05 -1.77 -6.97
CA ILE A 47 22.32 -1.39 -5.76
C ILE A 47 22.00 -2.63 -4.91
N GLY A 48 21.79 -2.44 -3.60
CA GLY A 48 21.35 -3.47 -2.65
C GLY A 48 22.40 -3.83 -1.58
N GLN A 49 23.70 -3.78 -1.89
CA GLN A 49 24.77 -4.12 -0.94
C GLN A 49 25.40 -2.89 -0.24
N GLY A 50 24.73 -1.74 -0.32
CA GLY A 50 25.18 -0.49 0.28
C GLY A 50 26.10 0.34 -0.61
N SER A 51 26.30 1.60 -0.21
CA SER A 51 26.91 2.62 -1.06
C SER A 51 28.40 2.41 -1.31
N MET A 52 29.15 1.81 -0.38
CA MET A 52 30.56 1.46 -0.60
C MET A 52 30.71 0.41 -1.71
N TYR A 53 29.85 -0.61 -1.70
CA TYR A 53 29.82 -1.61 -2.75
C TYR A 53 29.43 -1.01 -4.10
N LEU A 54 28.42 -0.14 -4.12
CA LEU A 54 27.98 0.59 -5.32
C LEU A 54 29.16 1.36 -5.95
N ILE A 55 29.90 2.14 -5.16
CA ILE A 55 31.07 2.91 -5.64
C ILE A 55 32.16 1.97 -6.17
N ARG A 56 32.48 0.90 -5.45
CA ARG A 56 33.49 -0.10 -5.87
C ARG A 56 33.12 -0.74 -7.20
N LYS A 57 31.88 -1.15 -7.35
CA LYS A 57 31.37 -1.78 -8.58
C LYS A 57 31.37 -0.80 -9.76
N ALA A 58 30.87 0.41 -9.54
CA ALA A 58 30.76 1.40 -10.60
C ALA A 58 32.11 1.94 -11.04
N SER A 59 33.07 2.15 -10.14
CA SER A 59 34.40 2.66 -10.50
C SER A 59 35.37 1.58 -11.01
N GLY A 60 35.15 0.32 -10.61
CA GLY A 60 36.12 -0.76 -10.83
C GLY A 60 37.43 -0.59 -10.02
N GLU A 61 37.48 0.41 -9.12
CA GLU A 61 38.65 0.70 -8.31
C GLU A 61 38.89 -0.40 -7.25
N LYS A 62 40.16 -0.69 -7.00
CA LYS A 62 40.61 -1.71 -6.02
C LYS A 62 41.33 -1.10 -4.82
N ASP A 63 41.80 0.13 -4.94
CA ASP A 63 42.47 0.87 -3.88
C ASP A 63 41.44 1.36 -2.87
N GLU A 64 41.49 0.85 -1.64
CA GLU A 64 40.54 1.16 -0.58
C GLU A 64 40.56 2.65 -0.20
N GLU A 65 41.71 3.33 -0.23
CA GLU A 65 41.76 4.75 0.10
C GLU A 65 41.08 5.61 -0.99
N LYS A 66 41.30 5.26 -2.25
CA LYS A 66 40.58 5.93 -3.34
C LYS A 66 39.05 5.67 -3.26
N ILE A 67 38.64 4.44 -2.97
CA ILE A 67 37.24 4.11 -2.79
C ILE A 67 36.63 4.95 -1.67
N LYS A 68 37.33 5.14 -0.54
CA LYS A 68 36.84 6.00 0.55
C LYS A 68 36.70 7.47 0.12
N ILE A 69 37.61 7.98 -0.70
CA ILE A 69 37.53 9.35 -1.25
C ILE A 69 36.33 9.48 -2.15
N LEU A 70 36.13 8.56 -3.12
CA LEU A 70 34.99 8.54 -4.02
C LEU A 70 33.66 8.44 -3.24
N TYR A 71 33.62 7.58 -2.23
CA TYR A 71 32.46 7.40 -1.37
C TYR A 71 32.10 8.67 -0.59
N LYS A 72 33.05 9.36 -0.02
CA LYS A 72 32.82 10.61 0.72
C LYS A 72 32.19 11.69 -0.19
N GLU A 73 32.72 11.84 -1.39
CA GLU A 73 32.20 12.82 -2.34
C GLU A 73 30.81 12.40 -2.88
N TYR A 74 30.64 11.09 -3.14
CA TYR A 74 29.36 10.56 -3.50
C TYR A 74 28.28 10.88 -2.45
N LEU A 75 28.58 10.68 -1.17
CA LEU A 75 27.63 10.99 -0.10
C LEU A 75 27.24 12.46 -0.07
N ALA A 76 28.19 13.38 -0.26
CA ALA A 76 27.90 14.80 -0.32
C ALA A 76 26.99 15.13 -1.52
N ASN A 77 27.36 14.64 -2.70
CA ASN A 77 26.55 14.85 -3.92
C ASN A 77 25.16 14.22 -3.82
N LEU A 78 25.05 13.01 -3.25
CA LEU A 78 23.78 12.35 -3.05
C LEU A 78 22.85 13.17 -2.14
N LEU A 79 23.37 13.68 -1.01
CA LEU A 79 22.57 14.46 -0.07
C LEU A 79 22.02 15.75 -0.67
N ASP A 80 22.76 16.36 -1.57
CA ASP A 80 22.33 17.58 -2.27
C ASP A 80 21.31 17.31 -3.39
N ASN A 81 21.20 16.05 -3.86
CA ASN A 81 20.40 15.67 -5.03
C ASN A 81 19.40 14.53 -4.78
N LEU A 82 18.96 14.34 -3.54
CA LEU A 82 18.09 13.20 -3.13
C LEU A 82 16.72 13.15 -3.79
N TYR A 83 16.21 14.27 -4.29
CA TYR A 83 14.79 14.43 -4.63
C TYR A 83 14.55 14.75 -6.11
N ASN A 84 15.58 14.73 -6.94
CA ASN A 84 15.48 15.23 -8.33
C ASN A 84 14.66 14.30 -9.22
N ARG A 85 14.79 12.99 -9.04
CA ARG A 85 14.14 11.95 -9.85
C ARG A 85 13.55 10.81 -9.00
N THR A 86 13.86 10.77 -7.71
CA THR A 86 13.30 9.81 -6.77
C THR A 86 11.79 9.98 -6.65
N ASN A 87 11.06 8.88 -6.67
CA ASN A 87 9.61 8.87 -6.50
C ASN A 87 9.15 7.71 -5.62
N SER A 88 8.05 7.91 -4.90
CA SER A 88 7.38 6.79 -4.24
C SER A 88 6.71 5.88 -5.26
N TYR A 89 6.82 4.57 -5.06
CA TYR A 89 6.04 3.64 -5.87
C TYR A 89 4.54 3.86 -5.67
N PRO A 90 3.71 3.60 -6.71
CA PRO A 90 2.27 3.76 -6.61
C PRO A 90 1.67 2.97 -5.43
N TYR A 91 0.71 3.57 -4.74
CA TYR A 91 -0.04 3.03 -3.59
C TYR A 91 0.76 2.92 -2.27
N ILE A 92 2.09 3.12 -2.26
CA ILE A 92 2.90 2.95 -1.05
C ILE A 92 2.53 3.96 0.02
N ALA A 93 2.52 5.26 -0.30
CA ALA A 93 2.22 6.31 0.69
C ALA A 93 0.86 6.09 1.36
N SER A 94 -0.18 5.82 0.57
CA SER A 94 -1.53 5.57 1.09
C SER A 94 -1.62 4.29 1.93
N ALA A 95 -0.84 3.25 1.58
CA ALA A 95 -0.78 2.02 2.37
C ALA A 95 -0.12 2.26 3.73
N LEU A 96 1.03 2.94 3.74
CA LEU A 96 1.77 3.26 4.97
C LEU A 96 0.96 4.15 5.92
N GLU A 97 0.26 5.18 5.40
CA GLU A 97 -0.63 6.03 6.18
C GLU A 97 -1.73 5.21 6.87
N LYS A 98 -2.39 4.32 6.12
CA LYS A 98 -3.43 3.45 6.68
C LYS A 98 -2.88 2.48 7.73
N PHE A 99 -1.71 1.85 7.49
CA PHE A 99 -1.10 0.97 8.48
C PHE A 99 -0.75 1.72 9.76
N SER A 100 -0.19 2.93 9.64
CA SER A 100 0.11 3.79 10.78
C SER A 100 -1.14 4.11 11.61
N ILE A 101 -2.25 4.48 10.96
CA ILE A 101 -3.54 4.76 11.61
C ILE A 101 -4.15 3.48 12.21
N SER A 102 -4.00 2.34 11.55
CA SER A 102 -4.51 1.04 12.01
C SER A 102 -3.73 0.44 13.19
N GLY A 103 -2.66 1.12 13.64
CA GLY A 103 -1.88 0.74 14.82
C GLY A 103 -0.80 -0.29 14.54
N TYR A 104 -0.39 -0.46 13.28
CA TYR A 104 0.84 -1.19 12.95
C TYR A 104 2.06 -0.36 13.35
N GLU A 105 3.10 -1.04 13.79
CA GLU A 105 4.39 -0.43 14.05
C GLU A 105 5.26 -0.54 12.79
N LEU A 106 5.67 0.62 12.25
CA LEU A 106 6.36 0.70 10.98
C LEU A 106 7.84 0.99 11.20
N PHE A 107 8.71 0.20 10.56
CA PHE A 107 10.16 0.31 10.63
C PHE A 107 10.74 0.33 9.22
N VAL A 108 11.81 1.08 9.03
CA VAL A 108 12.64 1.00 7.81
C VAL A 108 14.00 0.43 8.18
N PHE A 109 14.45 -0.60 7.44
CA PHE A 109 15.76 -1.20 7.59
C PHE A 109 16.45 -1.31 6.24
N THR A 110 17.43 -0.46 5.98
CA THR A 110 18.02 -0.27 4.65
C THR A 110 19.56 -0.21 4.66
N ASN A 111 20.17 -0.63 3.54
CA ASN A 111 21.60 -0.45 3.29
C ASN A 111 21.96 0.96 2.79
N LYS A 112 20.99 1.86 2.67
CA LYS A 112 21.22 3.26 2.37
C LYS A 112 21.89 4.00 3.54
N PRO A 113 22.75 5.02 3.29
CA PRO A 113 23.28 5.86 4.36
C PRO A 113 22.19 6.48 5.23
N GLN A 114 22.37 6.45 6.56
CA GLN A 114 21.36 6.84 7.56
C GLN A 114 20.72 8.19 7.24
N LYS A 115 21.54 9.24 7.07
CA LYS A 115 21.05 10.60 6.84
C LYS A 115 20.25 10.73 5.53
N ALA A 116 20.67 10.01 4.48
CA ALA A 116 19.93 9.99 3.22
C ALA A 116 18.59 9.28 3.36
N ALA A 117 18.54 8.15 4.08
CA ALA A 117 17.32 7.43 4.36
C ALA A 117 16.34 8.30 5.16
N GLU A 118 16.77 8.91 6.27
CA GLU A 118 15.93 9.80 7.08
C GLU A 118 15.35 10.98 6.29
N ASN A 119 16.19 11.63 5.49
CA ASN A 119 15.76 12.77 4.67
C ASN A 119 14.69 12.35 3.66
N LEU A 120 14.88 11.22 2.98
CA LEU A 120 13.88 10.68 2.04
C LEU A 120 12.57 10.30 2.74
N MET A 121 12.64 9.62 3.87
CA MET A 121 11.45 9.25 4.63
C MET A 121 10.68 10.47 5.10
N LYS A 122 11.37 11.48 5.60
CA LYS A 122 10.76 12.74 6.04
C LYS A 122 10.12 13.52 4.88
N TYR A 123 10.69 13.45 3.68
CA TYR A 123 10.17 14.16 2.51
C TYR A 123 8.95 13.45 1.90
N PHE A 124 9.06 12.15 1.61
CA PHE A 124 8.03 11.41 0.88
C PHE A 124 6.89 10.90 1.78
N PHE A 125 7.15 10.66 3.06
CA PHE A 125 6.19 10.04 3.99
C PHE A 125 5.96 10.86 5.26
N LYS A 126 5.87 12.18 5.12
CA LYS A 126 5.74 13.14 6.23
C LYS A 126 4.52 12.90 7.14
N ASN A 127 3.47 12.27 6.62
CA ASN A 127 2.25 11.97 7.38
C ASN A 127 2.27 10.56 8.00
N VAL A 128 3.34 9.78 7.78
CA VAL A 128 3.47 8.41 8.29
C VAL A 128 4.36 8.41 9.53
N LYS A 129 3.87 7.79 10.61
CA LYS A 129 4.65 7.66 11.83
C LYS A 129 5.45 6.35 11.82
N PHE A 130 6.71 6.43 11.49
CA PHE A 130 7.64 5.32 11.67
C PHE A 130 8.18 5.29 13.11
N LYS A 131 8.41 4.10 13.64
CA LYS A 131 9.09 3.93 14.94
C LYS A 131 10.55 4.31 14.83
N THR A 132 11.23 3.83 13.78
CA THR A 132 12.60 4.20 13.48
C THR A 132 12.93 3.94 12.00
N VAL A 133 13.97 4.62 11.52
CA VAL A 133 14.61 4.41 10.23
C VAL A 133 16.05 4.01 10.50
N ILE A 134 16.43 2.79 10.11
CA ILE A 134 17.75 2.22 10.35
C ILE A 134 18.48 2.12 9.01
N GLY A 135 19.47 2.95 8.83
CA GLY A 135 20.37 2.98 7.68
C GLY A 135 21.83 2.69 8.09
N GLN A 136 22.75 2.78 7.12
CA GLN A 136 24.17 2.56 7.35
C GLN A 136 24.87 3.82 7.90
N GLY A 137 25.81 3.64 8.82
CA GLY A 137 26.80 4.67 9.23
C GLY A 137 26.74 5.15 10.66
N GLU A 138 25.59 5.26 11.32
CA GLU A 138 25.52 5.70 12.73
C GLU A 138 25.67 4.52 13.69
N LYS A 139 24.90 3.45 13.50
CA LYS A 139 25.11 2.18 14.20
C LYS A 139 26.13 1.37 13.39
N LYS A 140 27.19 0.90 14.03
CA LYS A 140 28.28 0.15 13.39
C LYS A 140 27.90 -1.34 13.21
N PHE A 141 26.92 -1.64 12.37
CA PHE A 141 26.63 -3.00 11.97
C PHE A 141 26.91 -3.20 10.47
N PRO A 142 27.24 -4.42 10.04
CA PRO A 142 27.44 -4.73 8.63
C PRO A 142 26.15 -4.55 7.82
N PRO A 143 26.26 -4.29 6.49
CA PRO A 143 25.08 -4.20 5.62
C PRO A 143 24.38 -5.54 5.49
N LYS A 144 23.07 -5.49 5.12
CA LYS A 144 22.33 -6.70 4.69
C LYS A 144 23.14 -7.47 3.64
N PRO A 145 23.23 -8.80 3.71
CA PRO A 145 22.40 -9.73 4.46
C PRO A 145 22.94 -10.11 5.84
N ASP A 146 23.82 -9.31 6.46
CA ASP A 146 24.23 -9.54 7.84
C ASP A 146 23.05 -9.26 8.78
N PRO A 147 22.72 -10.17 9.73
CA PRO A 147 21.53 -10.05 10.56
C PRO A 147 21.71 -9.12 11.77
N THR A 148 22.94 -8.72 12.09
CA THR A 148 23.28 -8.00 13.34
C THR A 148 22.41 -6.78 13.57
N GLY A 149 22.30 -5.88 12.58
CA GLY A 149 21.52 -4.66 12.73
C GLY A 149 20.02 -4.91 12.91
N LEU A 150 19.46 -5.91 12.24
CA LEU A 150 18.05 -6.25 12.39
C LEU A 150 17.79 -6.95 13.74
N LEU A 151 18.66 -7.85 14.19
CA LEU A 151 18.57 -8.50 15.50
C LEU A 151 18.69 -7.50 16.65
N GLU A 152 19.62 -6.55 16.55
CA GLU A 152 19.75 -5.46 17.54
C GLU A 152 18.47 -4.62 17.60
N THR A 153 17.88 -4.29 16.44
CA THR A 153 16.62 -3.54 16.39
C THR A 153 15.46 -4.33 16.99
N LEU A 154 15.31 -5.61 16.64
CA LEU A 154 14.27 -6.46 17.23
C LEU A 154 14.40 -6.53 18.75
N LYS A 155 15.62 -6.64 19.27
CA LYS A 155 15.91 -6.64 20.71
C LYS A 155 15.65 -5.28 21.38
N GLU A 156 16.08 -4.18 20.75
CA GLU A 156 15.91 -2.81 21.28
C GLU A 156 14.43 -2.44 21.46
N TYR A 157 13.57 -2.91 20.54
CA TYR A 157 12.12 -2.64 20.56
C TYR A 157 11.29 -3.78 21.11
N GLU A 158 11.93 -4.82 21.69
CA GLU A 158 11.27 -6.00 22.28
C GLU A 158 10.31 -6.71 21.31
N ILE A 159 10.68 -6.78 20.03
CA ILE A 159 9.86 -7.36 18.96
C ILE A 159 10.14 -8.85 18.82
N ASP A 160 9.08 -9.67 18.93
CA ASP A 160 9.13 -11.08 18.55
C ASP A 160 9.22 -11.19 17.00
N PRO A 161 10.23 -11.84 16.41
CA PRO A 161 10.29 -12.07 14.99
C PRO A 161 9.02 -12.67 14.37
N GLN A 162 8.25 -13.44 15.16
CA GLN A 162 7.00 -14.06 14.71
C GLN A 162 5.87 -13.04 14.49
N ASP A 163 6.01 -11.82 15.01
CA ASP A 163 5.04 -10.73 14.87
C ASP A 163 5.42 -9.77 13.71
N VAL A 164 6.43 -10.11 12.90
CA VAL A 164 6.98 -9.26 11.86
C VAL A 164 6.58 -9.72 10.45
N ILE A 165 6.20 -8.76 9.61
CA ILE A 165 6.18 -8.91 8.14
C ILE A 165 7.30 -8.02 7.58
N TYR A 166 8.21 -8.60 6.81
CA TYR A 166 9.32 -7.89 6.18
C TYR A 166 9.08 -7.77 4.68
N PHE A 167 9.19 -6.53 4.16
CA PHE A 167 9.06 -6.20 2.75
C PHE A 167 10.40 -5.74 2.18
N GLY A 168 10.81 -6.31 1.05
CA GLY A 168 12.03 -5.93 0.35
C GLY A 168 12.00 -6.37 -1.10
N ASP A 169 12.85 -5.78 -1.94
CA ASP A 169 12.92 -6.07 -3.37
C ASP A 169 14.20 -6.82 -3.77
N SER A 170 15.02 -7.19 -2.79
CA SER A 170 16.28 -7.91 -3.03
C SER A 170 16.39 -9.24 -2.27
N ASN A 171 17.22 -10.13 -2.78
CA ASN A 171 17.58 -11.36 -2.08
C ASN A 171 18.26 -11.07 -0.74
N TYR A 172 18.97 -9.95 -0.58
CA TYR A 172 19.60 -9.53 0.69
C TYR A 172 18.55 -9.23 1.77
N ASP A 173 17.41 -8.68 1.37
CA ASP A 173 16.25 -8.45 2.25
C ASP A 173 15.66 -9.76 2.74
N MET A 174 15.43 -10.67 1.81
CA MET A 174 14.88 -11.98 2.12
C MET A 174 15.82 -12.79 3.02
N LEU A 175 17.13 -12.76 2.72
CA LEU A 175 18.14 -13.45 3.50
C LEU A 175 18.29 -12.89 4.92
N VAL A 176 18.32 -11.55 5.10
CA VAL A 176 18.43 -10.97 6.44
C VAL A 176 17.21 -11.29 7.29
N ALA A 177 16.02 -11.17 6.71
CA ALA A 177 14.77 -11.51 7.41
C ALA A 177 14.71 -13.02 7.76
N LYS A 178 15.16 -13.90 6.87
CA LYS A 178 15.28 -15.36 7.12
C LYS A 178 16.25 -15.66 8.26
N LYS A 179 17.43 -15.02 8.29
CA LYS A 179 18.43 -15.19 9.35
C LYS A 179 17.92 -14.71 10.71
N CYS A 180 17.01 -13.75 10.73
CA CYS A 180 16.34 -13.27 11.94
C CYS A 180 15.08 -14.06 12.31
N ASN A 181 14.82 -15.21 11.68
CA ASN A 181 13.66 -16.07 11.90
C ASN A 181 12.29 -15.37 11.68
N ILE A 182 12.24 -14.34 10.83
CA ILE A 182 11.00 -13.68 10.45
C ILE A 182 10.23 -14.60 9.48
N PRO A 183 8.98 -15.01 9.82
CA PRO A 183 8.24 -15.99 9.01
C PRO A 183 7.70 -15.39 7.72
N TYR A 184 7.32 -14.11 7.71
CA TYR A 184 6.64 -13.47 6.58
C TYR A 184 7.60 -12.53 5.84
N ARG A 185 8.19 -13.03 4.76
CA ARG A 185 9.19 -12.35 3.94
C ARG A 185 8.61 -12.09 2.55
N ILE A 186 8.29 -10.85 2.27
CA ILE A 186 7.52 -10.43 1.11
C ILE A 186 8.45 -9.80 0.07
N GLY A 187 8.62 -10.48 -1.05
CA GLY A 187 9.39 -10.00 -2.19
C GLY A 187 8.59 -8.99 -3.02
N CYS A 188 9.13 -7.78 -3.20
CA CYS A 188 8.53 -6.70 -3.98
C CYS A 188 9.03 -6.76 -5.43
N LEU A 189 8.32 -7.49 -6.31
CA LEU A 189 8.72 -7.73 -7.72
C LEU A 189 8.73 -6.45 -8.59
N TYR A 190 8.13 -5.38 -8.14
CA TYR A 190 8.16 -4.09 -8.81
C TYR A 190 9.46 -3.30 -8.58
N GLY A 191 10.32 -3.79 -7.69
CA GLY A 191 11.63 -3.22 -7.37
C GLY A 191 12.72 -3.63 -8.38
N TYR A 192 13.93 -3.84 -7.91
CA TYR A 192 15.11 -3.98 -8.75
C TYR A 192 15.47 -5.42 -9.11
N GLN A 193 15.12 -6.43 -8.28
CA GLN A 193 15.45 -7.82 -8.56
C GLN A 193 14.25 -8.60 -9.11
N ASN A 194 14.56 -9.68 -9.84
CA ASN A 194 13.57 -10.58 -10.41
C ASN A 194 13.03 -11.58 -9.36
N GLU A 195 11.99 -12.31 -9.75
CA GLU A 195 11.31 -13.27 -8.89
C GLU A 195 12.22 -14.43 -8.43
N GLU A 196 13.10 -14.92 -9.32
CA GLU A 196 14.00 -16.02 -9.03
C GLU A 196 14.94 -15.70 -7.87
N LEU A 197 15.58 -14.52 -7.90
CA LEU A 197 16.46 -14.06 -6.83
C LEU A 197 15.72 -13.85 -5.50
N LEU A 198 14.50 -13.34 -5.55
CA LEU A 198 13.67 -13.17 -4.35
C LEU A 198 13.33 -14.52 -3.71
N ILE A 199 12.96 -15.52 -4.51
CA ILE A 199 12.67 -16.89 -4.05
C ILE A 199 13.93 -17.55 -3.49
N GLU A 200 15.07 -17.47 -4.17
CA GLU A 200 16.35 -17.96 -3.70
C GLU A 200 16.76 -17.33 -2.35
N GLY A 201 16.50 -16.03 -2.18
CA GLY A 201 16.70 -15.32 -0.93
C GLY A 201 15.80 -15.81 0.21
N GLY A 202 14.71 -16.50 -0.11
CA GLY A 202 13.77 -17.07 0.84
C GLY A 202 12.48 -16.27 1.02
N ALA A 203 12.02 -15.55 0.00
CA ALA A 203 10.69 -14.94 0.00
C ALA A 203 9.60 -15.99 0.25
N THR A 204 8.62 -15.64 1.08
CA THR A 204 7.46 -16.51 1.37
C THR A 204 6.25 -16.16 0.53
N ASP A 205 6.19 -14.91 0.07
CA ASP A 205 5.22 -14.40 -0.89
C ASP A 205 5.89 -13.36 -1.79
N ILE A 206 5.34 -13.19 -2.99
CA ILE A 206 5.78 -12.20 -3.97
C ILE A 206 4.61 -11.27 -4.32
N ILE A 207 4.85 -9.96 -4.33
CA ILE A 207 3.84 -8.98 -4.72
C ILE A 207 4.29 -8.18 -5.94
N PRO A 208 3.43 -8.07 -6.99
CA PRO A 208 3.79 -7.39 -8.23
C PRO A 208 3.65 -5.86 -8.18
N SER A 209 3.08 -5.29 -7.11
CA SER A 209 2.96 -3.83 -6.91
C SER A 209 2.58 -3.49 -5.47
N GLY A 210 2.76 -2.22 -5.07
CA GLY A 210 2.36 -1.72 -3.76
C GLY A 210 0.85 -1.84 -3.46
N ARG A 211 0.03 -2.00 -4.49
CA ARG A 211 -1.41 -2.28 -4.34
C ARG A 211 -1.71 -3.53 -3.50
N TYR A 212 -0.79 -4.50 -3.49
CA TYR A 212 -0.97 -5.77 -2.78
C TYR A 212 -0.56 -5.72 -1.31
N PHE A 213 -0.01 -4.59 -0.82
CA PHE A 213 0.39 -4.46 0.59
C PHE A 213 -0.76 -4.78 1.55
N PHE A 214 -1.96 -4.24 1.29
CA PHE A 214 -3.13 -4.53 2.11
C PHE A 214 -3.49 -6.00 2.13
N LYS A 215 -3.46 -6.65 0.96
CA LYS A 215 -3.79 -8.08 0.85
C LYS A 215 -2.84 -8.92 1.72
N ILE A 216 -1.53 -8.63 1.65
CA ILE A 216 -0.51 -9.34 2.43
C ILE A 216 -0.66 -9.04 3.92
N VAL A 217 -0.81 -7.77 4.29
CA VAL A 217 -0.96 -7.40 5.70
C VAL A 217 -2.24 -7.96 6.29
N ASN A 218 -3.33 -8.03 5.54
CA ASN A 218 -4.56 -8.69 6.00
C ASN A 218 -4.40 -10.22 6.13
N LYS A 219 -3.60 -10.85 5.25
CA LYS A 219 -3.32 -12.30 5.29
C LYS A 219 -2.57 -12.69 6.56
N TYR A 220 -1.55 -11.93 6.94
CA TYR A 220 -0.62 -12.26 8.02
C TYR A 220 -0.73 -11.36 9.25
N GLY A 221 -1.24 -10.16 9.06
CA GLY A 221 -1.24 -9.11 10.06
C GLY A 221 -2.42 -9.13 11.02
N PHE A 222 -2.32 -8.26 12.01
CA PHE A 222 -3.38 -8.00 12.98
C PHE A 222 -4.48 -7.16 12.32
N SER A 223 -5.68 -7.70 12.20
CA SER A 223 -6.83 -6.93 11.71
C SER A 223 -7.54 -6.23 12.87
N LYS A 224 -7.21 -4.95 13.07
CA LYS A 224 -8.04 -4.07 13.92
C LYS A 224 -9.41 -3.76 13.29
N SER A 225 -9.55 -4.05 11.99
CA SER A 225 -10.79 -3.79 11.23
C SER A 225 -11.98 -4.60 11.72
N ILE A 226 -11.76 -5.76 12.35
CA ILE A 226 -12.85 -6.59 12.91
C ILE A 226 -13.65 -5.82 13.97
N SER A 227 -12.99 -5.05 14.85
CA SER A 227 -13.70 -4.29 15.90
C SER A 227 -14.54 -3.14 15.33
N ILE A 228 -14.04 -2.45 14.30
CA ILE A 228 -14.77 -1.36 13.65
C ILE A 228 -15.89 -1.93 12.78
N SER A 229 -15.65 -2.99 12.03
CA SER A 229 -16.67 -3.68 11.23
C SER A 229 -17.78 -4.25 12.14
N ILE A 230 -17.44 -4.89 13.26
CA ILE A 230 -18.43 -5.35 14.24
C ILE A 230 -19.25 -4.17 14.80
N LEU A 231 -18.62 -3.04 15.10
CA LEU A 231 -19.33 -1.86 15.59
C LEU A 231 -20.31 -1.30 14.53
N PHE A 232 -19.88 -1.23 13.27
CA PHE A 232 -20.77 -0.83 12.17
C PHE A 232 -21.92 -1.81 11.98
N ASN A 233 -21.66 -3.11 11.97
CA ASN A 233 -22.69 -4.13 11.84
C ASN A 233 -23.70 -4.09 13.03
N LEU A 234 -23.23 -3.84 14.24
CA LEU A 234 -24.11 -3.65 15.40
C LEU A 234 -24.97 -2.39 15.28
N LEU A 235 -24.42 -1.29 14.76
CA LEU A 235 -25.17 -0.07 14.52
C LEU A 235 -26.23 -0.29 13.43
N GLU A 236 -25.92 -0.99 12.37
CA GLU A 236 -26.84 -1.33 11.28
C GLU A 236 -27.96 -2.25 11.76
N LEU A 237 -27.65 -3.29 12.55
CA LEU A 237 -28.65 -4.14 13.19
C LEU A 237 -29.58 -3.35 14.12
N PHE A 238 -29.04 -2.36 14.84
CA PHE A 238 -29.83 -1.48 15.69
C PHE A 238 -30.80 -0.61 14.86
N LEU A 239 -30.35 -0.08 13.72
CA LEU A 239 -31.19 0.70 12.79
C LEU A 239 -32.31 -0.18 12.17
N ILE A 240 -31.98 -1.41 11.79
CA ILE A 240 -33.00 -2.38 11.32
C ILE A 240 -34.06 -2.61 12.42
N GLY A 241 -33.63 -2.80 13.66
CA GLY A 241 -34.52 -2.94 14.81
C GLY A 241 -35.45 -1.73 15.00
N ILE A 242 -34.92 -0.52 14.86
CA ILE A 242 -35.71 0.72 14.92
C ILE A 242 -36.76 0.74 13.80
N PHE A 243 -36.38 0.44 12.55
CA PHE A 243 -37.33 0.45 11.44
C PHE A 243 -38.45 -0.58 11.62
N ILE A 244 -38.14 -1.78 12.11
CA ILE A 244 -39.13 -2.81 12.42
C ILE A 244 -40.05 -2.33 13.55
N PHE A 245 -39.52 -1.78 14.63
CA PHE A 245 -40.31 -1.27 15.75
C PHE A 245 -41.24 -0.12 15.31
N MET A 246 -40.77 0.83 14.49
CA MET A 246 -41.58 1.89 13.94
C MET A 246 -42.68 1.34 13.01
N ALA A 247 -42.39 0.30 12.22
CA ALA A 247 -43.36 -0.35 11.37
C ALA A 247 -44.48 -1.02 12.16
N LEU A 248 -44.14 -1.70 13.26
CA LEU A 248 -45.09 -2.37 14.17
C LEU A 248 -45.98 -1.40 14.94
N THR A 249 -45.41 -0.23 15.31
CA THR A 249 -46.14 0.80 16.09
C THR A 249 -46.91 1.78 15.20
N SER A 250 -46.72 1.79 13.89
CA SER A 250 -47.39 2.67 12.97
C SER A 250 -48.87 2.27 12.81
N SER A 251 -49.77 3.22 13.06
CA SER A 251 -51.21 3.04 12.84
C SER A 251 -51.65 3.15 11.38
N LYS A 252 -50.71 3.54 10.47
CA LYS A 252 -50.97 3.70 9.02
C LYS A 252 -50.30 2.55 8.26
N SER A 253 -51.08 1.65 7.68
CA SER A 253 -50.60 0.46 6.96
C SER A 253 -49.55 0.77 5.89
N ASN A 254 -49.71 1.89 5.18
CA ASN A 254 -48.78 2.27 4.10
C ASN A 254 -47.35 2.64 4.62
N ILE A 255 -47.28 3.30 5.79
CA ILE A 255 -46.02 3.64 6.41
C ILE A 255 -45.31 2.38 6.93
N SER A 256 -46.06 1.41 7.47
CA SER A 256 -45.51 0.14 7.93
C SER A 256 -44.83 -0.62 6.80
N TYR A 257 -45.44 -0.70 5.61
CA TYR A 257 -44.83 -1.37 4.44
C TYR A 257 -43.54 -0.69 3.98
N ILE A 258 -43.46 0.65 4.01
CA ILE A 258 -42.27 1.40 3.65
C ILE A 258 -41.15 1.11 4.65
N LEU A 259 -41.47 1.11 5.95
CA LEU A 259 -40.49 0.84 7.01
C LEU A 259 -39.97 -0.61 6.95
N TYR A 260 -40.81 -1.59 6.63
CA TYR A 260 -40.37 -2.97 6.39
C TYR A 260 -39.48 -3.07 5.14
N ALA A 261 -39.80 -2.36 4.06
CA ALA A 261 -38.98 -2.33 2.86
C ALA A 261 -37.57 -1.72 3.16
N LEU A 262 -37.53 -0.63 3.93
CA LEU A 262 -36.25 -0.02 4.38
C LEU A 262 -35.45 -0.97 5.26
N ALA A 263 -36.07 -1.67 6.20
CA ALA A 263 -35.42 -2.67 7.03
C ALA A 263 -34.84 -3.81 6.20
N PHE A 264 -35.59 -4.30 5.20
CA PHE A 264 -35.15 -5.36 4.28
C PHE A 264 -33.96 -4.92 3.43
N LEU A 265 -34.00 -3.70 2.86
CA LEU A 265 -32.90 -3.13 2.07
C LEU A 265 -31.63 -2.93 2.91
N THR A 266 -31.77 -2.42 4.14
CA THR A 266 -30.65 -2.23 5.07
C THR A 266 -30.04 -3.58 5.43
N GLY A 267 -30.86 -4.61 5.70
CA GLY A 267 -30.39 -5.97 5.96
C GLY A 267 -29.67 -6.60 4.76
N GLY A 268 -30.18 -6.38 3.54
CA GLY A 268 -29.52 -6.80 2.31
C GLY A 268 -28.16 -6.14 2.10
N TYR A 269 -28.04 -4.86 2.43
CA TYR A 269 -26.78 -4.12 2.40
C TYR A 269 -25.75 -4.73 3.39
N VAL A 270 -26.15 -5.00 4.63
CA VAL A 270 -25.29 -5.64 5.65
C VAL A 270 -24.76 -6.97 5.14
N LEU A 271 -25.64 -7.84 4.60
CA LEU A 271 -25.24 -9.15 4.09
C LEU A 271 -24.25 -9.05 2.92
N VAL A 272 -24.42 -8.08 2.01
CA VAL A 272 -23.49 -7.86 0.89
C VAL A 272 -22.15 -7.33 1.39
N THR A 273 -22.13 -6.37 2.31
CA THR A 273 -20.89 -5.83 2.87
C THR A 273 -20.12 -6.88 3.66
N ASP A 274 -20.80 -7.72 4.44
CA ASP A 274 -20.20 -8.84 5.17
C ASP A 274 -19.66 -9.91 4.21
N ALA A 275 -20.42 -10.31 3.20
CA ALA A 275 -19.94 -11.26 2.19
C ALA A 275 -18.69 -10.75 1.46
N LEU A 276 -18.63 -9.45 1.13
CA LEU A 276 -17.46 -8.82 0.51
C LEU A 276 -16.27 -8.74 1.47
N THR A 277 -16.49 -8.56 2.78
CA THR A 277 -15.44 -8.59 3.78
C THR A 277 -14.88 -9.99 4.02
N PHE A 278 -15.70 -11.03 3.93
CA PHE A 278 -15.27 -12.42 4.07
C PHE A 278 -14.55 -12.98 2.83
N THR A 279 -14.77 -12.42 1.64
CA THR A 279 -14.22 -12.95 0.37
C THR A 279 -12.89 -12.33 -0.05
N ASP A 280 -12.13 -11.68 0.84
CA ASP A 280 -10.86 -10.98 0.52
C ASP A 280 -10.98 -9.91 -0.61
N VAL A 281 -12.20 -9.52 -0.99
CA VAL A 281 -12.46 -8.45 -1.96
C VAL A 281 -12.35 -7.07 -1.29
N HIS A 282 -11.51 -6.94 -0.27
CA HIS A 282 -11.17 -5.68 0.41
C HIS A 282 -10.53 -4.60 -0.49
N PHE A 283 -10.31 -4.93 -1.76
CA PHE A 283 -9.81 -4.01 -2.78
C PHE A 283 -10.91 -3.27 -3.54
N LEU A 284 -12.14 -3.39 -3.12
CA LEU A 284 -13.15 -2.53 -3.65
C LEU A 284 -12.83 -1.11 -3.20
N GLU A 285 -12.29 -0.34 -4.14
CA GLU A 285 -12.01 1.08 -3.95
C GLU A 285 -13.18 1.76 -3.23
N PRO A 286 -12.95 2.81 -2.45
CA PRO A 286 -14.01 3.60 -1.81
C PRO A 286 -15.18 3.90 -2.75
N ASN A 287 -14.91 3.99 -4.05
CA ASN A 287 -15.88 4.19 -5.12
C ASN A 287 -16.90 3.06 -5.27
N LEU A 288 -16.54 1.81 -4.98
CA LEU A 288 -17.50 0.70 -5.11
C LEU A 288 -18.44 0.65 -3.90
N LEU A 289 -17.93 0.91 -2.70
CA LEU A 289 -18.77 1.07 -1.51
C LEU A 289 -19.74 2.25 -1.71
N PHE A 290 -19.28 3.36 -2.27
CA PHE A 290 -20.12 4.51 -2.65
C PHE A 290 -21.16 4.14 -3.72
N CYS A 291 -20.82 3.29 -4.70
CA CYS A 291 -21.75 2.78 -5.68
C CYS A 291 -22.87 1.97 -5.02
N PHE A 292 -22.54 1.03 -4.15
CA PHE A 292 -23.54 0.20 -3.48
C PHE A 292 -24.43 1.03 -2.56
N THR A 293 -23.85 1.90 -1.72
CA THR A 293 -24.65 2.77 -0.84
C THR A 293 -25.59 3.67 -1.63
N SER A 294 -25.14 4.26 -2.74
CA SER A 294 -25.98 5.13 -3.56
C SER A 294 -27.12 4.35 -4.27
N VAL A 295 -26.87 3.10 -4.70
CA VAL A 295 -27.93 2.22 -5.26
C VAL A 295 -28.98 1.89 -4.22
N PHE A 296 -28.58 1.52 -2.99
CA PHE A 296 -29.53 1.18 -1.93
C PHE A 296 -30.38 2.39 -1.52
N ILE A 297 -29.75 3.57 -1.35
CA ILE A 297 -30.46 4.80 -1.02
C ILE A 297 -31.41 5.20 -2.16
N SER A 298 -30.95 5.15 -3.42
CA SER A 298 -31.82 5.43 -4.59
C SER A 298 -33.00 4.48 -4.67
N SER A 299 -32.75 3.18 -4.48
CA SER A 299 -33.81 2.15 -4.51
C SER A 299 -34.85 2.38 -3.41
N ALA A 300 -34.43 2.71 -2.20
CA ALA A 300 -35.33 3.04 -1.09
C ALA A 300 -36.17 4.28 -1.39
N LEU A 301 -35.57 5.32 -1.96
CA LEU A 301 -36.27 6.55 -2.36
C LEU A 301 -37.26 6.29 -3.50
N TYR A 302 -36.92 5.46 -4.51
CA TYR A 302 -37.83 5.07 -5.56
C TYR A 302 -39.00 4.22 -5.06
N ILE A 303 -38.77 3.30 -4.13
CA ILE A 303 -39.85 2.51 -3.49
C ILE A 303 -40.81 3.43 -2.73
N TYR A 304 -40.25 4.41 -1.99
CA TYR A 304 -41.08 5.41 -1.30
C TYR A 304 -41.95 6.22 -2.28
N LEU A 305 -41.36 6.74 -3.35
CA LEU A 305 -42.07 7.52 -4.36
C LEU A 305 -43.13 6.68 -5.10
N PHE A 306 -42.78 5.45 -5.44
CA PHE A 306 -43.73 4.52 -6.11
C PHE A 306 -44.92 4.18 -5.21
N SER A 307 -44.66 3.90 -3.91
CA SER A 307 -45.74 3.63 -2.96
C SER A 307 -46.65 4.85 -2.75
N ASN A 308 -46.09 6.06 -2.70
CA ASN A 308 -46.87 7.28 -2.65
C ASN A 308 -47.66 7.58 -3.93
N ALA A 309 -47.09 7.29 -5.11
CA ALA A 309 -47.76 7.45 -6.39
C ALA A 309 -48.98 6.50 -6.53
N PHE A 310 -48.88 5.28 -5.97
CA PHE A 310 -49.94 4.28 -6.00
C PHE A 310 -51.09 4.61 -5.01
N PHE A 311 -50.77 5.33 -3.91
CA PHE A 311 -51.73 5.62 -2.83
C PHE A 311 -52.04 7.13 -2.68
N ASN A 312 -52.30 7.85 -3.78
CA ASN A 312 -52.60 9.30 -3.83
C ASN A 312 -51.38 10.21 -3.68
N PHE A 313 -50.50 10.19 -4.67
CA PHE A 313 -49.35 11.08 -4.78
C PHE A 313 -49.80 12.56 -4.84
N SER A 314 -49.36 13.35 -3.86
CA SER A 314 -49.45 14.79 -3.93
C SER A 314 -48.04 15.38 -4.05
N TRP A 315 -47.86 16.35 -4.97
CA TRP A 315 -46.63 17.12 -5.09
C TRP A 315 -46.49 18.06 -3.90
N ASN A 316 -46.17 17.53 -2.74
CA ASN A 316 -45.79 18.32 -1.58
C ASN A 316 -44.25 18.48 -1.53
N ALA A 317 -43.77 19.45 -0.73
CA ALA A 317 -42.32 19.76 -0.62
C ALA A 317 -41.47 18.53 -0.27
N VAL A 318 -42.01 17.59 0.53
CA VAL A 318 -41.29 16.39 0.98
C VAL A 318 -41.08 15.44 -0.19
N ASN A 319 -42.13 15.16 -1.00
CA ASN A 319 -42.03 14.28 -2.17
C ASN A 319 -41.09 14.86 -3.23
N ILE A 320 -41.10 16.17 -3.43
CA ILE A 320 -40.15 16.85 -4.34
C ILE A 320 -38.71 16.67 -3.87
N ILE A 321 -38.45 16.85 -2.57
CA ILE A 321 -37.11 16.67 -2.00
C ILE A 321 -36.64 15.22 -2.19
N PHE A 322 -37.45 14.21 -1.90
CA PHE A 322 -37.10 12.81 -2.10
C PHE A 322 -36.85 12.48 -3.56
N PHE A 323 -37.62 13.04 -4.50
CA PHE A 323 -37.40 12.86 -5.93
C PHE A 323 -36.05 13.45 -6.37
N LEU A 324 -35.74 14.68 -5.94
CA LEU A 324 -34.46 15.31 -6.25
C LEU A 324 -33.29 14.53 -5.64
N CYS A 325 -33.41 14.06 -4.40
CA CYS A 325 -32.40 13.21 -3.76
C CYS A 325 -32.16 11.92 -4.54
N SER A 326 -33.22 11.24 -5.02
CA SER A 326 -33.09 10.00 -5.80
C SER A 326 -32.30 10.23 -7.11
N ILE A 327 -32.54 11.35 -7.79
CA ILE A 327 -31.80 11.75 -8.99
C ILE A 327 -30.32 11.99 -8.65
N ILE A 328 -30.04 12.73 -7.59
CA ILE A 328 -28.66 13.02 -7.16
C ILE A 328 -27.90 11.71 -6.87
N PHE A 329 -28.49 10.81 -6.09
CA PHE A 329 -27.86 9.52 -5.79
C PHE A 329 -27.65 8.65 -7.03
N THR A 330 -28.59 8.68 -7.99
CA THR A 330 -28.43 7.98 -9.26
C THR A 330 -27.27 8.55 -10.08
N ILE A 331 -27.10 9.87 -10.13
CA ILE A 331 -25.98 10.53 -10.79
C ILE A 331 -24.66 10.14 -10.12
N ILE A 332 -24.60 10.17 -8.79
CA ILE A 332 -23.42 9.77 -8.02
C ILE A 332 -23.05 8.32 -8.34
N PHE A 333 -24.03 7.41 -8.40
CA PHE A 333 -23.80 6.02 -8.80
C PHE A 333 -23.16 5.91 -10.18
N ILE A 334 -23.75 6.58 -11.20
CA ILE A 334 -23.25 6.54 -12.57
C ILE A 334 -21.80 7.06 -12.65
N LEU A 335 -21.50 8.18 -11.99
CA LEU A 335 -20.16 8.78 -11.98
C LEU A 335 -19.16 7.87 -11.28
N SER A 336 -19.51 7.28 -10.15
CA SER A 336 -18.67 6.36 -9.40
C SER A 336 -18.40 5.07 -10.16
N PHE A 337 -19.42 4.52 -10.83
CA PHE A 337 -19.28 3.34 -11.68
C PHE A 337 -18.39 3.63 -12.91
N TYR A 338 -18.59 4.78 -13.56
CA TYR A 338 -17.73 5.21 -14.66
C TYR A 338 -16.25 5.33 -14.24
N ALA A 339 -15.99 5.94 -13.09
CA ALA A 339 -14.63 6.06 -12.55
C ALA A 339 -14.00 4.69 -12.28
N LEU A 340 -14.76 3.75 -11.73
CA LEU A 340 -14.33 2.38 -11.47
C LEU A 340 -13.94 1.64 -12.76
N VAL A 341 -14.80 1.70 -13.79
CA VAL A 341 -14.55 1.06 -15.09
C VAL A 341 -13.33 1.69 -15.77
N LYS A 342 -13.22 3.02 -15.77
CA LYS A 342 -12.09 3.75 -16.37
C LYS A 342 -10.76 3.37 -15.70
N ASN A 343 -10.74 3.26 -14.38
CA ASN A 343 -9.54 2.86 -13.64
C ASN A 343 -9.17 1.41 -13.96
N GLY A 344 -10.14 0.49 -13.99
CA GLY A 344 -9.92 -0.90 -14.37
C GLY A 344 -9.35 -1.06 -15.78
N ILE A 345 -9.88 -0.32 -16.76
CA ILE A 345 -9.37 -0.32 -18.15
C ILE A 345 -7.92 0.21 -18.20
N ASN A 346 -7.63 1.30 -17.49
CA ASN A 346 -6.29 1.87 -17.43
C ASN A 346 -5.27 0.91 -16.80
N ASP A 347 -5.66 0.16 -15.77
CA ASP A 347 -4.79 -0.83 -15.12
C ASP A 347 -4.49 -2.01 -16.05
N ILE A 348 -5.49 -2.49 -16.81
CA ILE A 348 -5.31 -3.54 -17.82
C ILE A 348 -4.38 -3.05 -18.94
N ALA A 349 -4.57 -1.82 -19.43
CA ALA A 349 -3.72 -1.23 -20.46
C ALA A 349 -2.26 -1.07 -19.99
N ARG A 350 -2.05 -0.64 -18.74
CA ARG A 350 -0.71 -0.55 -18.12
C ARG A 350 -0.06 -1.92 -17.97
N ALA A 351 -0.81 -2.94 -17.54
CA ALA A 351 -0.32 -4.30 -17.41
C ALA A 351 0.09 -4.89 -18.77
N LYS A 352 -0.71 -4.64 -19.83
CA LYS A 352 -0.41 -5.08 -21.19
C LYS A 352 0.87 -4.41 -21.72
N LYS A 353 1.00 -3.09 -21.54
CA LYS A 353 2.21 -2.34 -21.97
C LYS A 353 3.47 -2.79 -21.24
N ARG A 354 3.36 -3.15 -19.94
CA ARG A 354 4.49 -3.73 -19.19
C ARG A 354 4.89 -5.10 -19.74
N LYS A 355 3.92 -5.97 -20.05
CA LYS A 355 4.20 -7.30 -20.64
C LYS A 355 4.85 -7.18 -22.02
N GLU A 356 4.44 -6.22 -22.84
CA GLU A 356 5.07 -5.93 -24.15
C GLU A 356 6.51 -5.41 -23.99
N ASN A 357 6.76 -4.54 -23.00
CA ASN A 357 8.11 -4.04 -22.72
C ASN A 357 9.02 -5.13 -22.15
N LEU A 358 8.52 -6.02 -21.30
CA LEU A 358 9.25 -7.19 -20.79
C LEU A 358 9.66 -8.11 -21.97
N ASN A 359 8.71 -8.45 -22.85
CA ASN A 359 8.98 -9.29 -24.01
C ASN A 359 9.98 -8.65 -24.99
N LYS A 360 9.97 -7.32 -25.13
CA LYS A 360 10.97 -6.62 -25.94
C LYS A 360 12.36 -6.61 -25.30
N SER A 361 12.46 -6.62 -23.98
CA SER A 361 13.74 -6.74 -23.26
C SER A 361 14.31 -8.16 -23.34
N VAL A 362 13.45 -9.18 -23.24
CA VAL A 362 13.86 -10.59 -23.38
C VAL A 362 14.29 -10.93 -24.81
N ASN A 363 13.67 -10.35 -25.84
CA ASN A 363 14.05 -10.59 -27.24
C ASN A 363 15.27 -9.76 -27.70
N LYS A 364 15.87 -8.95 -26.84
CA LYS A 364 17.10 -8.20 -27.08
C LYS A 364 18.32 -8.76 -26.35
N LEU A 365 18.13 -9.80 -25.55
CA LEU A 365 19.17 -10.66 -24.96
C LEU A 365 19.36 -11.93 -25.82
#